data_5e1718c981fe046a983271802efb2f8c
#
_entry.id   5e1718c981fe046a983271802efb2f8c
#
_cell.length_a   1.000
_cell.length_b   1.000
_cell.length_c   1.000
_cell.angle_alpha   90.00
_cell.angle_beta   90.00
_cell.angle_gamma   90.00
#
_symmetry.space_group_name_H-M   'P 1'
#
loop_
_entity.id
_entity.type
_entity.pdbx_description
1 polymer ?
#
loop_
_entity_poly.entity_id
_entity_poly.type
_entity_poly.pdbx_seq_one_letter_code
_entity_poly.pdbx_strand_id
1 'polypeptide(L)'
;MHQGYRKDPINHKGIDLYFRGSTIVKSHFKYLLEKHNFAHADRVVMTGISAGAIGAFMWSNYAQTIIHDPTALLVISDSGVFLPFNIFGAPFDAAKTSLQALFSVVNVEEKTPLDLCNKAFPGAEWNCLSLLNSYCSISAPILLINSQYDSYVINNFSINSFKG
;
A
#
# COMPACT_ATOMS: atom_id res chain seq x y z
N MET A 1 2.86 8.96 -2.53
CA MET A 1 2.60 7.54 -2.39
C MET A 1 3.81 6.73 -2.80
N HIS A 2 4.17 5.71 -2.00
CA HIS A 2 5.39 4.92 -2.13
C HIS A 2 5.36 3.88 -3.26
N GLN A 3 4.21 3.56 -3.84
CA GLN A 3 4.11 2.62 -4.97
C GLN A 3 3.97 3.32 -6.32
N GLY A 4 3.70 4.62 -6.36
CA GLY A 4 3.37 5.31 -7.59
C GLY A 4 4.60 5.81 -8.35
N TYR A 5 4.45 5.83 -9.67
CA TYR A 5 5.37 6.51 -10.59
C TYR A 5 4.58 7.21 -11.68
N ARG A 6 4.93 8.45 -11.94
CA ARG A 6 4.41 9.25 -13.03
C ARG A 6 5.55 10.04 -13.67
N LYS A 7 5.75 9.85 -14.98
CA LYS A 7 6.83 10.50 -15.72
C LYS A 7 6.69 12.02 -15.69
N ASP A 8 5.51 12.51 -16.01
CA ASP A 8 5.24 13.94 -16.06
C ASP A 8 4.58 14.43 -14.78
N PRO A 9 4.90 15.64 -14.31
CA PRO A 9 4.25 16.22 -13.14
C PRO A 9 2.78 16.52 -13.42
N ILE A 10 1.99 16.64 -12.36
CA ILE A 10 0.64 17.20 -12.42
C ILE A 10 0.73 18.65 -11.93
N ASN A 11 0.34 19.60 -12.79
CA ASN A 11 0.21 20.97 -12.35
C ASN A 11 -1.09 21.15 -11.54
N HIS A 12 -0.95 21.58 -10.30
CA HIS A 12 -2.08 21.92 -9.46
C HIS A 12 -1.90 23.35 -8.93
N LYS A 13 -2.76 24.25 -9.35
CA LYS A 13 -2.74 25.67 -8.96
C LYS A 13 -1.37 26.34 -9.17
N GLY A 14 -0.71 26.05 -10.30
CA GLY A 14 0.59 26.61 -10.65
C GLY A 14 1.79 25.91 -10.00
N ILE A 15 1.57 24.84 -9.22
CA ILE A 15 2.61 24.05 -8.59
C ILE A 15 2.69 22.68 -9.28
N ASP A 16 3.89 22.30 -9.72
CA ASP A 16 4.14 21.00 -10.30
C ASP A 16 4.37 19.93 -9.22
N LEU A 17 3.49 18.94 -9.18
CA LEU A 17 3.53 17.82 -8.25
C LEU A 17 4.16 16.59 -8.94
N TYR A 18 5.24 16.10 -8.36
CA TYR A 18 5.98 14.94 -8.86
C TYR A 18 5.65 13.69 -8.03
N PHE A 19 5.24 12.63 -8.72
CA PHE A 19 4.96 11.33 -8.10
C PHE A 19 6.06 10.34 -8.45
N ARG A 20 7.00 10.09 -7.55
CA ARG A 20 8.21 9.26 -7.73
C ARG A 20 8.37 8.21 -6.63
N GLY A 21 7.27 7.84 -5.98
CA GLY A 21 7.30 6.98 -4.80
C GLY A 21 8.00 5.64 -5.05
N SER A 22 7.68 4.94 -6.14
CA SER A 22 8.31 3.67 -6.47
C SER A 22 9.81 3.79 -6.71
N THR A 23 10.24 4.85 -7.42
CA THR A 23 11.66 5.12 -7.64
C THR A 23 12.40 5.41 -6.33
N ILE A 24 11.78 6.19 -5.44
CA ILE A 24 12.36 6.51 -4.13
C ILE A 24 12.52 5.24 -3.30
N VAL A 25 11.50 4.38 -3.23
CA VAL A 25 11.58 3.12 -2.48
C VAL A 25 12.64 2.19 -3.05
N LYS A 26 12.66 1.99 -4.38
CA LYS A 26 13.70 1.18 -5.04
C LYS A 26 15.11 1.71 -4.78
N SER A 27 15.29 3.03 -4.83
CA SER A 27 16.58 3.66 -4.52
C SER A 27 16.99 3.47 -3.07
N HIS A 28 16.03 3.47 -2.15
CA HIS A 28 16.27 3.19 -0.73
C HIS A 28 16.73 1.75 -0.50
N PHE A 29 16.06 0.78 -1.10
CA PHE A 29 16.51 -0.61 -1.04
C PHE A 29 17.90 -0.80 -1.66
N LYS A 30 18.17 -0.16 -2.80
CA LYS A 30 19.51 -0.18 -3.39
C LYS A 30 20.56 0.36 -2.43
N TYR A 31 20.31 1.47 -1.77
CA TYR A 31 21.21 2.04 -0.76
C TYR A 31 21.45 1.07 0.41
N LEU A 32 20.38 0.43 0.92
CA LEU A 32 20.49 -0.55 2.00
C LEU A 32 21.35 -1.77 1.58
N LEU A 33 21.19 -2.25 0.35
CA LEU A 33 22.00 -3.34 -0.20
C LEU A 33 23.48 -2.96 -0.31
N GLU A 34 23.76 -1.76 -0.83
CA GLU A 34 25.15 -1.34 -1.11
C GLU A 34 25.90 -0.88 0.14
N LYS A 35 25.22 -0.32 1.13
CA LYS A 35 25.85 0.34 2.29
C LYS A 35 25.63 -0.37 3.62
N HIS A 36 24.61 -1.21 3.74
CA HIS A 36 24.21 -1.79 5.02
C HIS A 36 24.08 -3.31 5.02
N ASN A 37 24.62 -3.98 3.99
CA ASN A 37 24.60 -5.45 3.87
C ASN A 37 23.18 -6.05 4.04
N PHE A 38 22.16 -5.34 3.58
CA PHE A 38 20.76 -5.66 3.79
C PHE A 38 20.39 -7.07 3.26
N ALA A 39 21.05 -7.53 2.19
CA ALA A 39 20.82 -8.85 1.64
C ALA A 39 21.08 -9.99 2.65
N HIS A 40 21.98 -9.78 3.61
CA HIS A 40 22.39 -10.77 4.61
C HIS A 40 21.83 -10.45 6.01
N ALA A 41 20.75 -9.69 6.09
CA ALA A 41 20.09 -9.41 7.38
C ALA A 41 19.48 -10.69 7.94
N ASP A 42 19.76 -11.00 9.21
CA ASP A 42 19.17 -12.15 9.92
C ASP A 42 17.67 -12.00 10.10
N ARG A 43 17.18 -10.78 10.24
CA ARG A 43 15.76 -10.46 10.34
C ARG A 43 15.46 -9.12 9.70
N VAL A 44 14.35 -9.06 8.98
CA VAL A 44 13.83 -7.85 8.36
C VAL A 44 12.40 -7.63 8.82
N VAL A 45 12.12 -6.47 9.35
CA VAL A 45 10.74 -6.06 9.71
C VAL A 45 10.37 -4.86 8.86
N MET A 46 9.37 -5.03 8.01
CA MET A 46 8.76 -3.93 7.28
C MET A 46 7.51 -3.48 8.00
N THR A 47 7.50 -2.25 8.48
CA THR A 47 6.38 -1.72 9.24
C THR A 47 5.96 -0.35 8.74
N GLY A 48 4.72 -0.01 8.99
CA GLY A 48 4.18 1.30 8.71
C GLY A 48 2.80 1.50 9.33
N ILE A 49 2.43 2.75 9.48
CA ILE A 49 1.14 3.15 10.05
C ILE A 49 0.28 3.77 8.96
N SER A 50 -1.01 3.44 8.92
CA SER A 50 -2.00 3.99 7.98
C SER A 50 -1.54 3.79 6.52
N ALA A 51 -1.39 4.86 5.74
CA ALA A 51 -0.85 4.80 4.38
C ALA A 51 0.57 4.18 4.31
N GLY A 52 1.37 4.30 5.38
CA GLY A 52 2.67 3.64 5.51
C GLY A 52 2.55 2.12 5.65
N ALA A 53 1.50 1.63 6.29
CA ALA A 53 1.20 0.20 6.37
C ALA A 53 0.90 -0.39 4.98
N ILE A 54 0.17 0.35 4.13
CA ILE A 54 -0.01 0.00 2.72
C ILE A 54 1.35 -0.16 2.03
N GLY A 55 2.28 0.79 2.26
CA GLY A 55 3.63 0.68 1.72
C GLY A 55 4.39 -0.54 2.20
N ALA A 56 4.29 -0.86 3.49
CA ALA A 56 4.98 -2.01 4.06
C ALA A 56 4.55 -3.32 3.39
N PHE A 57 3.25 -3.59 3.29
CA PHE A 57 2.81 -4.83 2.66
C PHE A 57 3.00 -4.83 1.14
N MET A 58 2.81 -3.70 0.47
CA MET A 58 2.97 -3.60 -0.98
C MET A 58 4.39 -3.91 -1.45
N TRP A 59 5.41 -3.50 -0.70
CA TRP A 59 6.80 -3.70 -1.05
C TRP A 59 7.44 -4.96 -0.46
N SER A 60 6.68 -5.75 0.32
CA SER A 60 7.20 -6.93 0.99
C SER A 60 7.72 -8.00 0.03
N ASN A 61 6.97 -8.33 -1.03
CA ASN A 61 7.40 -9.31 -2.02
C ASN A 61 8.68 -8.86 -2.74
N TYR A 62 8.80 -7.55 -3.06
CA TYR A 62 10.03 -7.03 -3.63
C TYR A 62 11.20 -7.15 -2.65
N ALA A 63 10.99 -6.83 -1.37
CA ALA A 63 12.02 -6.99 -0.35
C ALA A 63 12.49 -8.45 -0.24
N GLN A 64 11.57 -9.42 -0.31
CA GLN A 64 11.92 -10.85 -0.31
C GLN A 64 12.81 -11.28 -1.50
N THR A 65 12.70 -10.61 -2.65
CA THR A 65 13.55 -10.95 -3.80
C THR A 65 14.99 -10.47 -3.67
N ILE A 66 15.28 -9.59 -2.73
CA ILE A 66 16.59 -8.95 -2.57
C ILE A 66 17.31 -9.31 -1.28
N ILE A 67 16.70 -10.14 -0.42
CA ILE A 67 17.33 -10.71 0.78
C ILE A 67 17.65 -12.19 0.55
N HIS A 68 18.72 -12.68 1.18
CA HIS A 68 19.17 -14.07 1.01
C HIS A 68 18.20 -15.09 1.60
N ASP A 69 17.63 -14.77 2.76
CA ASP A 69 16.62 -15.61 3.40
C ASP A 69 15.25 -14.93 3.38
N PRO A 70 14.37 -15.27 2.42
CA PRO A 70 13.03 -14.71 2.34
C PRO A 70 12.18 -14.94 3.59
N THR A 71 12.50 -15.96 4.39
CA THR A 71 11.77 -16.28 5.64
C THR A 71 12.11 -15.33 6.78
N ALA A 72 13.20 -14.56 6.64
CA ALA A 72 13.60 -13.55 7.61
C ALA A 72 12.67 -12.32 7.63
N LEU A 73 11.80 -12.16 6.62
CA LEU A 73 10.92 -10.99 6.49
C LEU A 73 9.60 -11.18 7.24
N LEU A 74 9.25 -10.17 8.04
CA LEU A 74 7.93 -9.98 8.67
C LEU A 74 7.37 -8.62 8.28
N VAL A 75 6.08 -8.57 7.99
CA VAL A 75 5.36 -7.30 7.79
C VAL A 75 4.51 -6.98 9.03
N ILE A 76 4.57 -5.75 9.50
CA ILE A 76 3.67 -5.24 10.53
C ILE A 76 2.85 -4.11 9.91
N SER A 77 1.56 -4.33 9.75
CA SER A 77 0.61 -3.34 9.22
C SER A 77 -0.20 -2.77 10.37
N ASP A 78 0.15 -1.55 10.80
CA ASP A 78 -0.57 -0.84 11.84
C ASP A 78 -1.58 0.12 11.21
N SER A 79 -2.85 -0.03 11.58
CA SER A 79 -3.95 0.80 11.07
C SER A 79 -4.01 0.90 9.54
N GLY A 80 -3.61 -0.18 8.87
CA GLY A 80 -3.49 -0.26 7.41
C GLY A 80 -4.62 -1.01 6.72
N VAL A 81 -5.60 -1.52 7.47
CA VAL A 81 -6.74 -2.24 6.93
C VAL A 81 -7.84 -1.26 6.55
N PHE A 82 -7.84 -0.85 5.29
CA PHE A 82 -8.91 -0.05 4.71
C PHE A 82 -9.87 -0.97 3.97
N LEU A 83 -11.08 -1.09 4.51
CA LEU A 83 -12.10 -1.97 3.94
C LEU A 83 -12.69 -1.31 2.68
N PRO A 84 -12.64 -1.96 1.52
CA PRO A 84 -13.17 -1.41 0.28
C PRO A 84 -14.68 -1.57 0.16
N PHE A 85 -15.33 -2.06 1.21
CA PHE A 85 -16.77 -2.31 1.24
C PHE A 85 -17.41 -1.69 2.47
N ASN A 86 -18.69 -1.46 2.30
CA ASN A 86 -19.56 -0.89 3.32
C ASN A 86 -19.92 -1.94 4.37
N ILE A 87 -19.45 -1.78 5.59
CA ILE A 87 -19.79 -2.69 6.70
C ILE A 87 -21.16 -2.33 7.29
N PHE A 88 -21.67 -1.11 7.11
CA PHE A 88 -22.86 -0.60 7.80
C PHE A 88 -23.79 0.28 6.94
N GLY A 89 -23.90 0.07 5.63
CA GLY A 89 -24.85 0.79 4.77
C GLY A 89 -24.37 2.16 4.23
N ALA A 90 -23.08 2.57 4.40
CA ALA A 90 -22.54 3.75 3.72
C ALA A 90 -22.44 3.49 2.21
N PRO A 91 -22.54 4.51 1.37
CA PRO A 91 -22.40 4.31 -0.06
C PRO A 91 -21.01 3.69 -0.34
N PHE A 92 -21.00 2.47 -0.88
CA PHE A 92 -19.80 1.72 -1.29
C PHE A 92 -18.84 2.56 -2.13
N ASP A 93 -19.37 3.58 -2.80
CA ASP A 93 -18.66 4.36 -3.80
C ASP A 93 -17.58 5.29 -3.25
N ALA A 94 -17.65 5.74 -2.00
CA ALA A 94 -16.70 6.73 -1.49
C ALA A 94 -15.28 6.15 -1.31
N ALA A 95 -15.15 4.98 -0.69
CA ALA A 95 -13.85 4.32 -0.50
C ALA A 95 -13.28 3.87 -1.84
N LYS A 96 -14.10 3.24 -2.69
CA LYS A 96 -13.75 2.85 -4.05
C LYS A 96 -13.27 4.04 -4.87
N THR A 97 -14.07 5.10 -4.92
CA THR A 97 -13.74 6.32 -5.67
C THR A 97 -12.43 6.94 -5.19
N SER A 98 -12.19 6.96 -3.87
CA SER A 98 -10.95 7.48 -3.30
C SER A 98 -9.74 6.64 -3.70
N LEU A 99 -9.83 5.30 -3.66
CA LEU A 99 -8.75 4.41 -4.08
C LEU A 99 -8.48 4.50 -5.58
N GLN A 100 -9.53 4.57 -6.40
CA GLN A 100 -9.42 4.76 -7.85
C GLN A 100 -8.76 6.10 -8.19
N ALA A 101 -9.23 7.19 -7.60
CA ALA A 101 -8.67 8.52 -7.81
C ALA A 101 -7.19 8.56 -7.41
N LEU A 102 -6.88 8.00 -6.24
CA LEU A 102 -5.52 7.91 -5.75
C LEU A 102 -4.62 7.12 -6.71
N PHE A 103 -5.06 5.94 -7.14
CA PHE A 103 -4.32 5.10 -8.07
C PHE A 103 -4.09 5.82 -9.41
N SER A 104 -5.13 6.44 -9.97
CA SER A 104 -5.03 7.15 -11.25
C SER A 104 -4.07 8.34 -11.20
N VAL A 105 -3.98 9.04 -10.07
CA VAL A 105 -3.08 10.17 -9.88
C VAL A 105 -1.62 9.73 -9.77
N VAL A 106 -1.34 8.64 -9.05
CA VAL A 106 0.03 8.27 -8.68
C VAL A 106 0.63 7.11 -9.46
N ASN A 107 -0.18 6.24 -10.08
CA ASN A 107 0.26 4.99 -10.72
C ASN A 107 -0.04 4.93 -12.23
N VAL A 108 -0.03 6.07 -12.93
CA VAL A 108 -0.41 6.12 -14.35
C VAL A 108 0.46 5.22 -15.24
N GLU A 109 1.72 5.02 -14.89
CA GLU A 109 2.69 4.32 -15.73
C GLU A 109 3.20 3.00 -15.14
N GLU A 110 2.92 2.72 -13.88
CA GLU A 110 3.34 1.49 -13.20
C GLU A 110 2.16 0.87 -12.45
N LYS A 111 2.10 -0.45 -12.50
CA LYS A 111 1.22 -1.25 -11.64
C LYS A 111 1.74 -1.30 -10.21
N THR A 112 0.95 -1.84 -9.32
CA THR A 112 1.42 -2.08 -7.95
C THR A 112 2.58 -3.10 -7.95
N PRO A 113 3.46 -3.12 -6.93
CA PRO A 113 4.53 -4.12 -6.84
C PRO A 113 4.03 -5.53 -6.46
N LEU A 114 2.73 -5.79 -6.50
CA LEU A 114 2.11 -7.09 -6.21
C LEU A 114 1.60 -7.74 -7.50
N ASP A 115 2.47 -8.41 -8.23
CA ASP A 115 2.19 -8.99 -9.54
C ASP A 115 0.99 -9.94 -9.57
N LEU A 116 0.82 -10.79 -8.56
CA LEU A 116 -0.31 -11.72 -8.49
C LEU A 116 -1.62 -10.97 -8.32
N CYS A 117 -1.65 -9.93 -7.50
CA CYS A 117 -2.82 -9.10 -7.34
C CYS A 117 -3.15 -8.34 -8.63
N ASN A 118 -2.16 -7.77 -9.30
CA ASN A 118 -2.36 -7.09 -10.59
C ASN A 118 -2.97 -8.03 -11.64
N LYS A 119 -2.56 -9.31 -11.65
CA LYS A 119 -3.14 -10.33 -12.54
C LYS A 119 -4.56 -10.71 -12.16
N ALA A 120 -4.91 -10.65 -10.88
CA ALA A 120 -6.27 -10.93 -10.40
C ALA A 120 -7.26 -9.80 -10.73
N PHE A 121 -6.78 -8.57 -10.87
CA PHE A 121 -7.60 -7.38 -11.14
C PHE A 121 -7.13 -6.60 -12.38
N PRO A 122 -7.14 -7.19 -13.58
CA PRO A 122 -6.66 -6.53 -14.81
C PRO A 122 -7.53 -5.32 -15.14
N GLY A 123 -6.91 -4.14 -15.27
CA GLY A 123 -7.60 -2.87 -15.50
C GLY A 123 -8.26 -2.27 -14.24
N ALA A 124 -8.12 -2.94 -13.12
CA ALA A 124 -8.63 -2.50 -11.82
C ALA A 124 -7.59 -2.71 -10.70
N GLU A 125 -6.32 -2.51 -11.02
CA GLU A 125 -5.18 -2.74 -10.12
C GLU A 125 -5.20 -1.85 -8.86
N TRP A 126 -6.01 -0.80 -8.84
CA TRP A 126 -6.30 -0.01 -7.64
C TRP A 126 -6.87 -0.87 -6.48
N ASN A 127 -7.51 -2.01 -6.79
CA ASN A 127 -7.97 -2.97 -5.77
C ASN A 127 -6.83 -3.49 -4.90
N CYS A 128 -5.62 -3.57 -5.46
CA CYS A 128 -4.45 -4.05 -4.74
C CYS A 128 -3.95 -3.08 -3.67
N LEU A 129 -4.47 -1.86 -3.61
CA LEU A 129 -4.23 -0.93 -2.50
C LEU A 129 -4.95 -1.37 -1.22
N SER A 130 -5.98 -2.21 -1.33
CA SER A 130 -6.65 -2.80 -0.19
C SER A 130 -5.96 -4.10 0.23
N LEU A 131 -5.60 -4.21 1.51
CA LEU A 131 -4.98 -5.42 2.06
C LEU A 131 -5.89 -6.65 1.88
N LEU A 132 -7.20 -6.51 2.00
CA LEU A 132 -8.13 -7.63 1.83
C LEU A 132 -8.06 -8.24 0.42
N ASN A 133 -7.88 -7.41 -0.60
CA ASN A 133 -7.78 -7.87 -1.98
C ASN A 133 -6.37 -8.38 -2.32
N SER A 134 -5.36 -7.86 -1.65
CA SER A 134 -3.96 -8.17 -1.93
C SER A 134 -3.36 -9.25 -1.03
N TYR A 135 -4.03 -9.60 0.06
CA TYR A 135 -3.50 -10.52 1.09
C TYR A 135 -2.97 -11.83 0.51
N CYS A 136 -3.73 -12.49 -0.36
CA CYS A 136 -3.30 -13.75 -1.01
C CYS A 136 -2.10 -13.58 -1.96
N SER A 137 -1.72 -12.36 -2.28
CA SER A 137 -0.58 -12.03 -3.16
C SER A 137 0.69 -11.71 -2.38
N ILE A 138 0.62 -11.70 -1.05
CA ILE A 138 1.74 -11.36 -0.16
C ILE A 138 2.30 -12.65 0.39
N SER A 139 3.60 -12.88 0.18
CA SER A 139 4.28 -14.11 0.59
C SER A 139 4.82 -14.04 2.02
N ALA A 140 5.11 -12.85 2.52
CA ALA A 140 5.63 -12.66 3.87
C ALA A 140 4.52 -12.80 4.93
N PRO A 141 4.82 -13.33 6.13
CA PRO A 141 3.91 -13.24 7.26
C PRO A 141 3.55 -11.79 7.58
N ILE A 142 2.28 -11.55 7.89
CA ILE A 142 1.78 -10.21 8.23
C ILE A 142 1.16 -10.24 9.63
N LEU A 143 1.61 -9.35 10.49
CA LEU A 143 0.93 -8.99 11.73
C LEU A 143 0.06 -7.76 11.47
N LEU A 144 -1.25 -7.89 11.68
CA LEU A 144 -2.21 -6.80 11.56
C LEU A 144 -2.53 -6.22 12.92
N ILE A 145 -2.37 -4.92 13.04
CA ILE A 145 -2.74 -4.15 14.23
C ILE A 145 -3.76 -3.10 13.76
N ASN A 146 -5.00 -3.19 14.22
CA ASN A 146 -6.03 -2.20 13.88
C ASN A 146 -6.94 -1.98 15.09
N SER A 147 -7.20 -0.72 15.40
CA SER A 147 -8.19 -0.37 16.42
C SER A 147 -9.60 -0.65 15.90
N GLN A 148 -10.43 -1.32 16.69
CA GLN A 148 -11.86 -1.44 16.41
C GLN A 148 -12.60 -0.09 16.49
N TYR A 149 -11.99 0.91 17.10
CA TYR A 149 -12.51 2.27 17.27
C TYR A 149 -11.73 3.30 16.44
N ASP A 150 -11.12 2.87 15.34
CA ASP A 150 -10.39 3.76 14.43
C ASP A 150 -11.31 4.87 13.93
N SER A 151 -11.10 6.08 14.41
CA SER A 151 -11.96 7.23 14.10
C SER A 151 -11.92 7.60 12.61
N TYR A 152 -10.79 7.36 11.94
CA TYR A 152 -10.69 7.60 10.50
C TYR A 152 -11.56 6.61 9.72
N VAL A 153 -11.51 5.33 10.06
CA VAL A 153 -12.36 4.29 9.45
C VAL A 153 -13.83 4.55 9.76
N ILE A 154 -14.16 4.82 11.02
CA ILE A 154 -15.53 5.11 11.44
C ILE A 154 -16.10 6.33 10.72
N ASN A 155 -15.34 7.41 10.61
CA ASN A 155 -15.85 8.67 10.03
C ASN A 155 -15.91 8.65 8.49
N ASN A 156 -15.04 7.88 7.83
CA ASN A 156 -14.94 7.90 6.37
C ASN A 156 -15.53 6.67 5.69
N PHE A 157 -15.66 5.55 6.40
CA PHE A 157 -16.09 4.27 5.81
C PHE A 157 -17.31 3.65 6.53
N SER A 158 -17.60 4.05 7.77
CA SER A 158 -18.83 3.69 8.47
C SER A 158 -19.60 4.97 8.83
N ILE A 159 -20.55 5.19 8.24
CA ILE A 159 -21.79 5.89 8.23
C ILE A 159 -22.21 6.76 9.39
N ASN A 160 -22.86 7.75 9.02
CA ASN A 160 -23.99 8.49 9.61
C ASN A 160 -25.12 7.67 10.30
N SER A 161 -25.02 6.37 10.45
CA SER A 161 -26.05 5.53 11.09
C SER A 161 -25.95 5.44 12.61
N PHE A 162 -24.93 6.06 13.22
CA PHE A 162 -24.90 6.26 14.68
C PHE A 162 -25.32 7.66 15.11
N LYS A 163 -25.97 8.43 14.25
CA LYS A 163 -26.71 9.62 14.65
C LYS A 163 -28.15 9.18 15.00
N GLY A 164 -28.29 8.55 16.12
CA GLY A 164 -29.52 8.30 16.80
C GLY A 164 -29.39 8.73 18.24
#